data_2be5f5ef16338c4643e8eb9b3a29b0a0
#
_entry.id   2be5f5ef16338c4643e8eb9b3a29b0a0
#
_cell.length_a   1.000
_cell.length_b   1.000
_cell.length_c   1.000
_cell.angle_alpha   90.00
_cell.angle_beta   90.00
_cell.angle_gamma   90.00
#
_symmetry.space_group_name_H-M   'P 1'
#
loop_
_entity.id
_entity.type
_entity.pdbx_description
1 polymer ?
#
loop_
_entity_poly.entity_id
_entity_poly.type
_entity_poly.pdbx_seq_one_letter_code
_entity_poly.pdbx_strand_id
1 'polypeptide(L)'
;MKKVIVIGAGFSGLSAATELASKGYEVQILEKNDHAGGRARVFQSDGFTFDMGPSWYLMPDVFENFFEFMGEKVENHLDLIRLEPSYRIFFKDDNKVIDMF
;
A
#
# COMPACT_ATOMS: atom_id res chain seq x y z
N MET A 1 17.18 -13.39 -22.39
CA MET A 1 16.19 -12.69 -21.54
C MET A 1 16.73 -11.30 -21.23
N LYS A 2 15.92 -10.29 -21.38
CA LYS A 2 16.33 -8.92 -21.04
C LYS A 2 16.28 -8.74 -19.52
N LYS A 3 17.32 -8.13 -18.98
CA LYS A 3 17.41 -7.78 -17.56
C LYS A 3 17.01 -6.34 -17.36
N VAL A 4 16.26 -6.08 -16.26
CA VAL A 4 15.82 -4.74 -15.86
C VAL A 4 16.15 -4.53 -14.39
N ILE A 5 16.71 -3.37 -14.09
CA ILE A 5 16.93 -2.93 -12.71
C ILE A 5 15.93 -1.83 -12.40
N VAL A 6 15.18 -2.01 -11.34
CA VAL A 6 14.26 -1.02 -10.78
C VAL A 6 14.88 -0.45 -9.51
N ILE A 7 15.03 0.86 -9.47
CA ILE A 7 15.61 1.56 -8.31
C ILE A 7 14.48 2.08 -7.43
N GLY A 8 14.35 1.52 -6.24
CA GLY A 8 13.33 1.81 -5.26
C GLY A 8 12.19 0.79 -5.23
N ALA A 9 11.80 0.39 -4.02
CA ALA A 9 10.72 -0.58 -3.76
C ALA A 9 9.52 0.09 -3.06
N GLY A 10 9.17 1.29 -3.46
CA GLY A 10 7.87 1.91 -3.17
C GLY A 10 6.80 1.38 -4.12
N PHE A 11 5.58 1.89 -4.06
CA PHE A 11 4.47 1.43 -4.90
C PHE A 11 4.79 1.51 -6.40
N SER A 12 5.39 2.60 -6.86
CA SER A 12 5.75 2.76 -8.27
C SER A 12 6.77 1.71 -8.73
N GLY A 13 7.82 1.50 -7.94
CA GLY A 13 8.86 0.53 -8.26
C GLY A 13 8.33 -0.91 -8.23
N LEU A 14 7.55 -1.25 -7.22
CA LEU A 14 6.94 -2.58 -7.09
C LEU A 14 5.96 -2.88 -8.23
N SER A 15 5.09 -1.93 -8.58
CA SER A 15 4.13 -2.12 -9.67
C SER A 15 4.83 -2.25 -11.03
N ALA A 16 5.81 -1.42 -11.32
CA ALA A 16 6.60 -1.52 -12.55
C ALA A 16 7.37 -2.84 -12.64
N ALA A 17 8.00 -3.25 -11.54
CA ALA A 17 8.74 -4.51 -11.48
C ALA A 17 7.82 -5.73 -11.69
N THR A 18 6.65 -5.73 -11.07
CA THR A 18 5.67 -6.81 -11.21
C THR A 18 5.17 -6.91 -12.65
N GLU A 19 4.83 -5.79 -13.28
CA GLU A 19 4.40 -5.76 -14.67
C GLU A 19 5.50 -6.23 -15.63
N LEU A 20 6.73 -5.79 -15.44
CA LEU A 20 7.86 -6.23 -16.27
C LEU A 20 8.13 -7.73 -16.10
N ALA A 21 8.08 -8.22 -14.85
CA ALA A 21 8.25 -9.65 -14.59
C ALA A 21 7.15 -10.50 -15.25
N SER A 22 5.90 -10.03 -15.22
CA SER A 22 4.78 -10.72 -15.89
C SER A 22 4.94 -10.81 -17.41
N LYS A 23 5.73 -9.90 -17.99
CA LYS A 23 6.09 -9.89 -19.42
C LYS A 23 7.36 -10.68 -19.75
N GLY A 24 7.92 -11.40 -18.79
CA GLY A 24 9.06 -12.29 -18.99
C GLY A 24 10.43 -11.60 -18.89
N TYR A 25 10.51 -10.40 -18.34
CA TYR A 25 11.79 -9.78 -18.02
C TYR A 25 12.38 -10.36 -16.73
N GLU A 26 13.70 -10.48 -16.68
CA GLU A 26 14.41 -10.72 -15.42
C GLU A 26 14.54 -9.39 -14.69
N VAL A 27 13.83 -9.22 -13.55
CA VAL A 27 13.76 -7.95 -12.84
C VAL A 27 14.49 -8.04 -11.51
N GLN A 28 15.36 -7.07 -11.27
CA GLN A 28 16.02 -6.86 -9.99
C GLN A 28 15.61 -5.52 -9.41
N ILE A 29 15.16 -5.51 -8.13
CA ILE A 29 14.83 -4.28 -7.42
C ILE A 29 15.96 -3.95 -6.45
N LEU A 30 16.41 -2.70 -6.49
CA LEU A 30 17.38 -2.16 -5.55
C LEU A 30 16.69 -1.16 -4.61
N GLU A 31 16.67 -1.45 -3.33
CA GLU A 31 16.04 -0.62 -2.29
C GLU A 31 17.09 -0.18 -1.27
N LYS A 32 17.14 1.12 -0.98
CA LYS A 32 18.08 1.70 -0.02
C LYS A 32 17.78 1.36 1.44
N ASN A 33 16.51 1.11 1.77
CA ASN A 33 16.09 0.74 3.11
C ASN A 33 16.14 -0.78 3.29
N ASP A 34 16.00 -1.24 4.52
CA ASP A 34 16.05 -2.65 4.88
C ASP A 34 14.82 -3.47 4.43
N HIS A 35 13.72 -2.80 4.05
CA HIS A 35 12.53 -3.45 3.49
C HIS A 35 11.78 -2.54 2.52
N ALA A 36 10.89 -3.16 1.73
CA ALA A 36 10.05 -2.50 0.75
C ALA A 36 8.92 -1.67 1.40
N GLY A 37 8.26 -0.86 0.60
CA GLY A 37 7.07 -0.11 0.97
C GLY A 37 7.20 1.40 0.77
N GLY A 38 8.41 1.94 0.70
CA GLY A 38 8.63 3.36 0.50
C GLY A 38 7.98 4.20 1.63
N ARG A 39 7.19 5.20 1.26
CA ARG A 39 6.47 6.05 2.22
C ARG A 39 5.29 5.35 2.92
N ALA A 40 4.89 4.19 2.45
CA ALA A 40 3.84 3.35 3.07
C ALA A 40 4.42 2.16 3.85
N ARG A 41 5.72 2.13 4.10
CA ARG A 41 6.33 1.06 4.90
C ARG A 41 5.94 1.17 6.37
N VAL A 42 6.15 0.10 7.08
CA VAL A 42 5.95 0.03 8.53
C VAL A 42 7.29 -0.12 9.25
N PHE A 43 7.33 0.18 10.54
CA PHE A 43 8.41 -0.26 11.41
C PHE A 43 7.86 -1.00 12.63
N GLN A 44 8.68 -1.86 13.20
CA GLN A 44 8.31 -2.64 14.38
C GLN A 44 9.29 -2.34 15.52
N SER A 45 8.75 -2.16 16.71
CA SER A 45 9.51 -1.98 17.93
C SER A 45 8.74 -2.56 19.11
N ASP A 46 9.44 -3.35 19.93
CA ASP A 46 8.91 -3.93 21.19
C ASP A 46 7.58 -4.69 21.03
N GLY A 47 7.39 -5.36 19.89
CA GLY A 47 6.18 -6.10 19.56
C GLY A 47 5.05 -5.26 18.98
N PHE A 48 5.25 -3.94 18.82
CA PHE A 48 4.30 -3.03 18.17
C PHE A 48 4.67 -2.80 16.72
N THR A 49 3.65 -2.60 15.88
CA THR A 49 3.80 -2.22 14.47
C THR A 49 3.22 -0.84 14.25
N PHE A 50 3.99 0.02 13.60
CA PHE A 50 3.62 1.41 13.32
C PHE A 50 3.67 1.66 11.82
N ASP A 51 2.63 2.30 11.29
CA ASP A 51 2.66 2.85 9.94
C ASP A 51 3.60 4.06 9.88
N MET A 52 4.48 4.09 8.90
CA MET A 52 5.42 5.20 8.70
C MET A 52 4.89 6.29 7.76
N GLY A 53 3.63 6.24 7.44
CA GLY A 53 2.97 7.15 6.52
C GLY A 53 1.45 6.96 6.61
N PRO A 54 0.75 6.80 5.48
CA PRO A 54 -0.70 6.66 5.47
C PRO A 54 -1.13 5.38 6.22
N SER A 55 -2.10 5.54 7.11
CA SER A 55 -2.76 4.43 7.82
C SER A 55 -4.10 4.05 7.20
N TRP A 56 -4.60 4.86 6.27
CA TRP A 56 -5.86 4.61 5.58
C TRP A 56 -5.61 4.02 4.19
N TYR A 57 -6.43 3.05 3.85
CA TYR A 57 -6.45 2.46 2.51
C TYR A 57 -7.42 3.26 1.63
N LEU A 58 -6.87 4.21 0.89
CA LEU A 58 -7.63 5.06 -0.03
C LEU A 58 -7.56 4.51 -1.46
N MET A 59 -8.59 4.83 -2.26
CA MET A 59 -8.69 4.43 -3.67
C MET A 59 -8.57 2.90 -3.85
N PRO A 60 -9.44 2.10 -3.21
CA PRO A 60 -9.38 0.64 -3.31
C PRO A 60 -9.51 0.14 -4.75
N ASP A 61 -10.26 0.85 -5.59
CA ASP A 61 -10.43 0.56 -7.01
C ASP A 61 -9.12 0.56 -7.81
N VAL A 62 -8.18 1.44 -7.46
CA VAL A 62 -6.86 1.49 -8.11
C VAL A 62 -6.05 0.23 -7.82
N PHE A 63 -6.09 -0.25 -6.57
CA PHE A 63 -5.42 -1.49 -6.19
C PHE A 63 -6.12 -2.72 -6.79
N GLU A 64 -7.45 -2.77 -6.77
CA GLU A 64 -8.24 -3.84 -7.39
C GLU A 64 -7.89 -3.98 -8.87
N ASN A 65 -7.88 -2.88 -9.61
CA ASN A 65 -7.51 -2.86 -11.02
C ASN A 65 -6.09 -3.38 -11.27
N PHE A 66 -5.14 -3.04 -10.39
CA PHE A 66 -3.77 -3.55 -10.50
C PHE A 66 -3.71 -5.06 -10.29
N PHE A 67 -4.36 -5.59 -9.25
CA PHE A 67 -4.41 -7.03 -9.00
C PHE A 67 -5.10 -7.78 -10.14
N GLU A 68 -6.23 -7.29 -10.64
CA GLU A 68 -6.92 -7.86 -11.80
C GLU A 68 -6.06 -7.87 -13.05
N PHE A 69 -5.35 -6.78 -13.32
CA PHE A 69 -4.41 -6.70 -14.44
C PHE A 69 -3.28 -7.74 -14.34
N MET A 70 -2.87 -8.07 -13.13
CA MET A 70 -1.88 -9.14 -12.86
C MET A 70 -2.51 -10.54 -12.83
N GLY A 71 -3.81 -10.69 -13.07
CA GLY A 71 -4.51 -11.98 -13.02
C GLY A 71 -4.84 -12.47 -11.61
N GLU A 72 -4.85 -11.57 -10.64
CA GLU A 72 -5.08 -11.84 -9.22
C GLU A 72 -6.31 -11.08 -8.71
N LYS A 73 -6.76 -11.45 -7.53
CA LYS A 73 -7.82 -10.74 -6.81
C LYS A 73 -7.26 -10.18 -5.51
N VAL A 74 -7.57 -8.92 -5.24
CA VAL A 74 -7.09 -8.23 -4.02
C VAL A 74 -7.53 -8.95 -2.75
N GLU A 75 -8.71 -9.54 -2.74
CA GLU A 75 -9.28 -10.29 -1.60
C GLU A 75 -8.47 -11.53 -1.21
N ASN A 76 -7.66 -12.07 -2.13
CA ASN A 76 -6.77 -13.18 -1.83
C ASN A 76 -5.52 -12.75 -1.04
N HIS A 77 -5.27 -11.45 -0.97
CA HIS A 77 -4.06 -10.87 -0.37
C HIS A 77 -4.35 -9.93 0.80
N LEU A 78 -5.51 -9.24 0.78
CA LEU A 78 -5.89 -8.24 1.76
C LEU A 78 -7.31 -8.49 2.26
N ASP A 79 -7.48 -8.40 3.57
CA ASP A 79 -8.80 -8.40 4.23
C ASP A 79 -9.17 -6.94 4.53
N LEU A 80 -9.96 -6.33 3.64
CA LEU A 80 -10.33 -4.93 3.70
C LEU A 80 -11.70 -4.75 4.34
N ILE A 81 -11.78 -3.87 5.31
CA ILE A 81 -13.02 -3.49 6.00
C ILE A 81 -13.29 -2.01 5.72
N ARG A 82 -14.45 -1.73 5.11
CA ARG A 82 -14.91 -0.35 4.96
C ARG A 82 -15.36 0.19 6.32
N LEU A 83 -14.80 1.33 6.71
CA LEU A 83 -15.17 1.99 7.97
C LEU A 83 -16.34 2.93 7.76
N GLU A 84 -17.37 2.83 8.64
CA GLU A 84 -18.54 3.72 8.69
C GLU A 84 -18.87 4.10 10.14
N PRO A 85 -18.58 5.33 10.53
CA PRO A 85 -17.91 6.41 9.77
C PRO A 85 -16.44 6.08 9.52
N SER A 86 -15.85 6.70 8.51
CA SER A 86 -14.40 6.55 8.21
C SER A 86 -13.56 7.17 9.31
N TYR A 87 -14.00 8.30 9.85
CA TYR A 87 -13.45 8.90 11.06
C TYR A 87 -14.43 9.86 11.72
N ARG A 88 -14.16 10.22 12.95
CA ARG A 88 -15.01 11.09 13.77
C ARG A 88 -14.19 12.25 14.34
N ILE A 89 -14.73 13.46 14.27
CA ILE A 89 -14.11 14.67 14.79
C ILE A 89 -14.84 15.06 16.07
N PHE A 90 -14.09 15.17 17.17
CA PHE A 90 -14.56 15.69 18.44
C PHE A 90 -14.04 17.11 18.67
N PHE A 91 -14.93 18.04 18.96
CA PHE A 91 -14.54 19.42 19.27
C PHE A 91 -14.31 19.57 20.77
N LYS A 92 -13.19 20.18 21.15
CA LYS A 92 -12.75 20.28 22.54
C LYS A 92 -13.72 21.09 23.42
N ASP A 93 -14.25 22.19 22.91
CA ASP A 93 -15.01 23.18 23.67
C ASP A 93 -16.53 23.14 23.38
N ASP A 94 -16.96 22.21 22.58
CA ASP A 94 -18.35 22.08 22.15
C ASP A 94 -18.63 20.59 21.98
N ASN A 95 -19.52 20.03 22.75
CA ASN A 95 -19.89 18.61 22.70
C ASN A 95 -20.40 18.15 21.31
N LYS A 96 -20.00 18.85 20.26
CA LYS A 96 -20.27 18.48 18.87
C LYS A 96 -19.36 17.39 18.41
N VAL A 97 -19.95 16.48 17.64
CA VAL A 97 -19.28 15.39 16.96
C VAL A 97 -19.68 15.41 15.49
N ILE A 98 -18.72 15.28 14.60
CA ILE A 98 -18.96 15.17 13.15
C ILE A 98 -18.43 13.83 12.69
N ASP A 99 -19.28 13.05 12.05
CA ASP A 99 -18.93 11.80 11.39
C ASP A 99 -18.64 12.05 9.89
N MET A 100 -17.56 11.49 9.42
CA MET A 100 -17.16 11.52 8.01
C MET A 100 -17.30 10.12 7.41
N PHE A 101 -17.98 10.04 6.25
CA PHE A 101 -18.30 8.80 5.55
C PHE A 101 -17.53 8.69 4.24
#